data_c96a8083a2f80faec84bbd94356c1e15
#
_entry.id   c96a8083a2f80faec84bbd94356c1e15
#
_cell.length_a   1.000
_cell.length_b   1.000
_cell.length_c   1.000
_cell.angle_alpha   90.00
_cell.angle_beta   90.00
_cell.angle_gamma   90.00
#
_symmetry.space_group_name_H-M   'P 1'
#
loop_
_entity.id
_entity.type
_entity.pdbx_description
1 polymer ?
#
loop_
_entity_poly.entity_id
_entity_poly.type
_entity_poly.pdbx_seq_one_letter_code
_entity_poly.pdbx_strand_id
1 'polypeptide(L)'
;HAKSIDPGFDTHQIAIATLDPGGLGYTPEKVSAFYGQLMERVLALPGVTAASYADYLPLGTSDEVTSVGEQVGNESNRRRTDVFRIDAGYFSAMGITLLRGRGLTQKEADASEPGALVVNEVLARQFWPGQDPIGKRIALGGAKSTSEVVGLAKAGKYRTLGEEPMAVVYRGQLPPSRTLVIRTSGDARLLLEPVRREVQVVDPMMAATDLETIGEYMALPLFPA
;
A
#
# COMPACT_ATOMS: atom_id res chain seq x y z
N HIS A 1 3.47 25.81 -19.69
CA HIS A 1 3.43 24.35 -19.54
C HIS A 1 3.69 24.03 -18.07
N ALA A 2 2.62 23.71 -17.31
CA ALA A 2 2.80 23.11 -16.01
C ALA A 2 3.50 21.74 -16.24
N LYS A 3 4.69 21.54 -15.72
CA LYS A 3 5.32 20.23 -15.70
C LYS A 3 4.40 19.31 -14.90
N SER A 4 3.87 18.27 -15.53
CA SER A 4 3.17 17.20 -14.84
C SER A 4 4.15 16.61 -13.83
N ILE A 5 3.84 16.74 -12.54
CA ILE A 5 4.65 16.13 -11.48
C ILE A 5 4.35 14.65 -11.51
N ASP A 6 5.40 13.82 -11.69
CA ASP A 6 5.28 12.36 -11.57
C ASP A 6 5.14 11.98 -10.09
N PRO A 7 3.97 11.47 -9.65
CA PRO A 7 3.79 11.07 -8.26
C PRO A 7 4.49 9.76 -7.92
N GLY A 8 5.04 9.04 -8.90
CA GLY A 8 5.70 7.75 -8.72
C GLY A 8 4.76 6.54 -8.79
N PHE A 9 3.49 6.76 -9.09
CA PHE A 9 2.46 5.73 -9.30
C PHE A 9 1.48 6.17 -10.39
N ASP A 10 0.66 5.23 -10.88
CA ASP A 10 -0.33 5.54 -11.92
C ASP A 10 -1.50 6.33 -11.36
N THR A 11 -1.94 7.37 -12.08
CA THR A 11 -3.04 8.26 -11.66
C THR A 11 -4.30 8.14 -12.52
N HIS A 12 -4.32 7.27 -13.53
CA HIS A 12 -5.40 7.27 -14.53
C HIS A 12 -6.24 6.00 -14.55
N GLN A 13 -5.66 4.86 -14.22
CA GLN A 13 -6.27 3.55 -14.39
C GLN A 13 -6.52 2.83 -13.06
N ILE A 14 -6.74 3.57 -12.00
CA ILE A 14 -6.93 3.01 -10.66
C ILE A 14 -8.24 3.49 -10.06
N ALA A 15 -9.09 2.53 -9.68
CA ALA A 15 -10.24 2.72 -8.79
C ALA A 15 -9.84 2.33 -7.36
N ILE A 16 -10.42 2.99 -6.38
CA ILE A 16 -10.21 2.72 -4.97
C ILE A 16 -11.54 2.60 -4.23
N ALA A 17 -11.56 1.85 -3.14
CA ALA A 17 -12.69 1.77 -2.23
C ALA A 17 -12.21 1.53 -0.81
N THR A 18 -12.69 2.28 0.16
CA THR A 18 -12.43 2.03 1.58
C THR A 18 -13.46 1.05 2.13
N LEU A 19 -12.98 0.04 2.85
CA LEU A 19 -13.77 -1.03 3.44
C LEU A 19 -13.42 -1.13 4.93
N ASP A 20 -14.42 -0.93 5.80
CA ASP A 20 -14.23 -0.97 7.25
C ASP A 20 -15.20 -1.94 7.93
N PRO A 21 -14.78 -3.20 8.18
CA PRO A 21 -15.55 -4.17 8.94
C PRO A 21 -15.56 -3.92 10.46
N GLY A 22 -14.76 -2.95 10.98
CA GLY A 22 -14.58 -2.73 12.41
C GLY A 22 -15.86 -2.39 13.15
N GLY A 23 -16.74 -1.60 12.54
CA GLY A 23 -18.05 -1.24 13.09
C GLY A 23 -19.11 -2.37 13.08
N LEU A 24 -18.83 -3.49 12.40
CA LEU A 24 -19.79 -4.58 12.21
C LEU A 24 -19.62 -5.74 13.21
N GLY A 25 -18.63 -5.66 14.11
CA GLY A 25 -18.38 -6.69 15.12
C GLY A 25 -17.96 -8.04 14.53
N TYR A 26 -17.29 -8.05 13.38
CA TYR A 26 -16.84 -9.28 12.72
C TYR A 26 -15.63 -9.90 13.43
N THR A 27 -15.61 -11.24 13.47
CA THR A 27 -14.42 -11.96 13.93
C THR A 27 -13.28 -11.83 12.90
N PRO A 28 -12.01 -12.02 13.30
CA PRO A 28 -10.88 -12.01 12.37
C PRO A 28 -11.05 -12.96 11.19
N GLU A 29 -11.62 -14.14 11.43
CA GLU A 29 -11.89 -15.16 10.41
C GLU A 29 -12.94 -14.67 9.40
N LYS A 30 -14.01 -14.01 9.87
CA LYS A 30 -15.03 -13.42 8.99
C LYS A 30 -14.44 -12.29 8.16
N VAL A 31 -13.60 -11.44 8.75
CA VAL A 31 -12.88 -10.37 8.05
C VAL A 31 -11.97 -10.96 6.96
N SER A 32 -11.18 -11.99 7.29
CA SER A 32 -10.30 -12.65 6.34
C SER A 32 -11.08 -13.30 5.18
N ALA A 33 -12.17 -14.00 5.49
CA ALA A 33 -13.04 -14.62 4.48
C ALA A 33 -13.68 -13.59 3.55
N PHE A 34 -14.15 -12.47 4.09
CA PHE A 34 -14.71 -11.37 3.31
C PHE A 34 -13.68 -10.82 2.30
N TYR A 35 -12.49 -10.47 2.76
CA TYR A 35 -11.45 -9.90 1.89
C TYR A 35 -10.95 -10.90 0.83
N GLY A 36 -10.83 -12.18 1.19
CA GLY A 36 -10.45 -13.23 0.24
C GLY A 36 -11.50 -13.39 -0.87
N GLN A 37 -12.77 -13.54 -0.51
CA GLN A 37 -13.87 -13.68 -1.47
C GLN A 37 -14.01 -12.42 -2.36
N LEU A 38 -13.91 -11.23 -1.77
CA LEU A 38 -13.99 -9.99 -2.53
C LEU A 38 -12.85 -9.88 -3.54
N MET A 39 -11.62 -10.21 -3.14
CA MET A 39 -10.47 -10.18 -4.05
C MET A 39 -10.65 -11.09 -5.26
N GLU A 40 -11.10 -12.34 -5.06
CA GLU A 40 -11.38 -13.27 -6.15
C GLU A 40 -12.41 -12.71 -7.14
N ARG A 41 -13.49 -12.12 -6.62
CA ARG A 41 -14.56 -11.55 -7.44
C ARG A 41 -14.11 -10.30 -8.20
N VAL A 42 -13.38 -9.41 -7.54
CA VAL A 42 -12.85 -8.18 -8.16
C VAL A 42 -11.85 -8.52 -9.27
N LEU A 43 -10.96 -9.48 -9.05
CA LEU A 43 -10.01 -9.92 -10.09
C LEU A 43 -10.71 -10.58 -11.30
N ALA A 44 -11.92 -11.09 -11.13
CA ALA A 44 -12.72 -11.66 -12.22
C ALA A 44 -13.51 -10.60 -13.02
N LEU A 45 -13.55 -9.34 -12.58
CA LEU A 45 -14.25 -8.28 -13.31
C LEU A 45 -13.54 -7.97 -14.64
N PRO A 46 -14.30 -7.76 -15.73
CA PRO A 46 -13.74 -7.41 -17.03
C PRO A 46 -12.90 -6.13 -16.95
N GLY A 47 -11.71 -6.16 -17.54
CA GLY A 47 -10.79 -5.04 -17.58
C GLY A 47 -9.89 -4.87 -16.36
N VAL A 48 -10.13 -5.58 -15.26
CA VAL A 48 -9.22 -5.60 -14.11
C VAL A 48 -7.93 -6.31 -14.47
N THR A 49 -6.80 -5.66 -14.24
CA THR A 49 -5.46 -6.19 -14.52
C THR A 49 -4.66 -6.50 -13.27
N ALA A 50 -4.97 -5.83 -12.16
CA ALA A 50 -4.41 -6.11 -10.83
C ALA A 50 -5.32 -5.54 -9.75
N ALA A 51 -5.30 -6.14 -8.57
CA ALA A 51 -5.95 -5.60 -7.38
C ALA A 51 -5.13 -5.92 -6.13
N SER A 52 -5.29 -5.11 -5.09
CA SER A 52 -4.59 -5.29 -3.82
C SER A 52 -5.32 -4.56 -2.70
N TYR A 53 -4.94 -4.85 -1.47
CA TYR A 53 -5.33 -4.07 -0.30
C TYR A 53 -4.13 -3.28 0.24
N ALA A 54 -4.42 -2.12 0.83
CA ALA A 54 -3.49 -1.32 1.58
C ALA A 54 -4.19 -0.71 2.80
N ASP A 55 -3.44 -0.32 3.82
CA ASP A 55 -4.00 0.47 4.93
C ASP A 55 -4.23 1.92 4.51
N TYR A 56 -3.25 2.50 3.81
CA TYR A 56 -3.27 3.88 3.33
C TYR A 56 -2.82 3.96 1.87
N LEU A 57 -3.22 5.06 1.24
CA LEU A 57 -2.76 5.42 -0.10
C LEU A 57 -1.78 6.60 -0.04
N PRO A 58 -0.87 6.71 -1.01
CA PRO A 58 -0.11 7.94 -1.21
C PRO A 58 -1.02 9.15 -1.31
N LEU A 59 -0.58 10.30 -0.78
CA LEU A 59 -1.30 11.56 -0.66
C LEU A 59 -2.51 11.54 0.29
N GLY A 60 -2.70 10.44 1.02
CA GLY A 60 -3.66 10.35 2.12
C GLY A 60 -3.04 10.78 3.45
N THR A 61 -3.88 10.77 4.48
CA THR A 61 -3.48 11.08 5.87
C THR A 61 -2.96 9.83 6.57
N SER A 62 -1.83 9.30 6.14
CA SER A 62 -1.14 8.26 6.92
C SER A 62 -0.27 8.91 7.98
N ASP A 63 -0.46 8.49 9.23
CA ASP A 63 0.36 8.91 10.36
C ASP A 63 1.24 7.76 10.90
N GLU A 64 1.25 6.60 10.24
CA GLU A 64 2.10 5.52 10.72
C GLU A 64 3.57 5.82 10.37
N VAL A 65 4.27 6.30 11.37
CA VAL A 65 5.69 6.57 11.32
C VAL A 65 6.38 5.65 12.32
N THR A 66 7.44 5.04 11.87
CA THR A 66 8.30 4.23 12.74
C THR A 66 9.76 4.71 12.67
N SER A 67 10.58 4.19 13.55
CA SER A 67 12.02 4.29 13.44
C SER A 67 12.58 2.98 12.89
N VAL A 68 13.52 3.05 11.99
CA VAL A 68 14.22 1.87 11.45
C VAL A 68 15.71 1.94 11.72
N GLY A 69 16.32 0.79 11.94
CA GLY A 69 17.76 0.65 12.19
C GLY A 69 18.25 -0.73 11.78
N GLU A 70 19.55 -0.90 11.59
CA GLU A 70 20.13 -2.19 11.17
C GLU A 70 20.14 -3.25 12.29
N GLN A 71 19.95 -2.83 13.55
CA GLN A 71 19.99 -3.72 14.71
C GLN A 71 18.79 -3.50 15.62
N VAL A 72 18.29 -4.57 16.22
CA VAL A 72 17.28 -4.52 17.28
C VAL A 72 17.90 -3.86 18.52
N GLY A 73 17.17 -2.93 19.14
CA GLY A 73 17.57 -2.29 20.40
C GLY A 73 18.68 -1.25 20.28
N ASN A 74 19.27 -1.02 19.12
CA ASN A 74 20.25 0.03 18.93
C ASN A 74 19.55 1.33 18.46
N GLU A 75 19.39 2.29 19.38
CA GLU A 75 18.70 3.55 19.10
C GLU A 75 19.58 4.61 18.41
N SER A 76 20.91 4.46 18.45
CA SER A 76 21.85 5.51 18.03
C SER A 76 21.91 5.71 16.50
N ASN A 77 21.50 4.74 15.69
CA ASN A 77 21.52 4.82 14.23
C ASN A 77 20.14 4.58 13.60
N ARG A 78 19.06 5.01 14.28
CA ARG A 78 17.71 4.87 13.74
C ARG A 78 17.33 6.07 12.88
N ARG A 79 16.51 5.79 11.86
CA ARG A 79 15.93 6.80 10.96
C ARG A 79 14.42 6.76 11.05
N ARG A 80 13.81 7.92 11.09
CA ARG A 80 12.35 8.06 10.98
C ARG A 80 11.91 7.69 9.56
N THR A 81 10.88 6.88 9.45
CA THR A 81 10.44 6.29 8.19
C THR A 81 8.93 6.14 8.21
N ASP A 82 8.27 6.50 7.12
CA ASP A 82 6.85 6.20 6.94
C ASP A 82 6.67 4.72 6.60
N VAL A 83 5.55 4.16 7.09
CA VAL A 83 5.20 2.75 6.90
C VAL A 83 3.92 2.66 6.11
N PHE A 84 3.93 1.83 5.06
CA PHE A 84 2.74 1.41 4.35
C PHE A 84 2.54 -0.08 4.57
N ARG A 85 1.38 -0.46 5.10
CA ARG A 85 0.99 -1.86 5.19
C ARG A 85 0.27 -2.23 3.91
N ILE A 86 0.75 -3.27 3.26
CA ILE A 86 0.32 -3.63 1.91
C ILE A 86 0.11 -5.12 1.78
N ASP A 87 -0.72 -5.49 0.82
CA ASP A 87 -0.87 -6.85 0.34
C ASP A 87 0.14 -7.16 -0.80
N ALA A 88 0.24 -8.42 -1.19
CA ALA A 88 1.21 -8.89 -2.19
C ALA A 88 1.08 -8.21 -3.56
N GLY A 89 -0.15 -7.87 -3.99
CA GLY A 89 -0.43 -7.25 -5.29
C GLY A 89 -0.17 -5.75 -5.38
N TYR A 90 0.22 -5.08 -4.30
CA TYR A 90 0.18 -3.62 -4.18
C TYR A 90 0.98 -2.88 -5.26
N PHE A 91 2.23 -3.27 -5.50
CA PHE A 91 3.08 -2.59 -6.48
C PHE A 91 2.51 -2.67 -7.90
N SER A 92 1.93 -3.80 -8.26
CA SER A 92 1.25 -3.98 -9.56
C SER A 92 -0.04 -3.16 -9.64
N ALA A 93 -0.87 -3.17 -8.59
CA ALA A 93 -2.12 -2.42 -8.55
C ALA A 93 -1.87 -0.90 -8.58
N MET A 94 -0.88 -0.40 -7.85
CA MET A 94 -0.50 1.02 -7.83
C MET A 94 0.36 1.44 -9.03
N GLY A 95 0.96 0.50 -9.78
CA GLY A 95 1.92 0.81 -10.84
C GLY A 95 3.24 1.39 -10.32
N ILE A 96 3.59 1.06 -9.09
CA ILE A 96 4.88 1.46 -8.52
C ILE A 96 5.97 0.54 -9.06
N THR A 97 7.00 1.14 -9.65
CA THR A 97 8.12 0.38 -10.22
C THR A 97 8.99 -0.22 -9.12
N LEU A 98 9.19 -1.53 -9.16
CA LEU A 98 10.24 -2.19 -8.41
C LEU A 98 11.55 -2.09 -9.19
N LEU A 99 12.54 -1.39 -8.63
CA LEU A 99 13.84 -1.17 -9.26
C LEU A 99 14.74 -2.40 -9.15
N ARG A 100 14.60 -3.18 -8.05
CA ARG A 100 15.33 -4.42 -7.78
C ARG A 100 14.50 -5.35 -6.90
N GLY A 101 14.82 -6.64 -6.95
CA GLY A 101 14.16 -7.66 -6.14
C GLY A 101 12.70 -7.89 -6.55
N ARG A 102 11.83 -8.05 -5.56
CA ARG A 102 10.41 -8.39 -5.74
C ARG A 102 9.51 -7.71 -4.69
N GLY A 103 8.20 -7.74 -4.92
CA GLY A 103 7.20 -7.44 -3.89
C GLY A 103 7.11 -8.53 -2.82
N LEU A 104 6.24 -8.32 -1.84
CA LEU A 104 5.91 -9.35 -0.85
C LEU A 104 5.15 -10.49 -1.53
N THR A 105 5.37 -11.71 -1.06
CA THR A 105 4.46 -12.84 -1.33
C THR A 105 3.24 -12.74 -0.41
N GLN A 106 2.14 -13.43 -0.74
CA GLN A 106 0.95 -13.46 0.11
C GLN A 106 1.28 -13.99 1.51
N LYS A 107 2.09 -15.04 1.60
CA LYS A 107 2.55 -15.58 2.87
C LYS A 107 3.30 -14.56 3.75
N GLU A 108 4.11 -13.70 3.12
CA GLU A 108 4.85 -12.65 3.82
C GLU A 108 3.94 -11.48 4.22
N ALA A 109 2.95 -11.15 3.38
CA ALA A 109 1.96 -10.13 3.69
C ALA A 109 1.04 -10.53 4.85
N ASP A 110 0.68 -11.80 4.95
CA ASP A 110 -0.20 -12.36 6.00
C ASP A 110 0.55 -12.78 7.28
N ALA A 111 1.89 -12.77 7.26
CA ALA A 111 2.68 -13.21 8.41
C ALA A 111 2.45 -12.33 9.65
N SER A 112 2.31 -12.94 10.83
CA SER A 112 2.12 -12.25 12.12
C SER A 112 3.32 -11.39 12.54
N GLU A 113 4.51 -11.73 12.07
CA GLU A 113 5.75 -10.96 12.25
C GLU A 113 6.35 -10.65 10.87
N PRO A 114 6.77 -9.41 10.59
CA PRO A 114 7.30 -9.06 9.28
C PRO A 114 8.70 -9.66 9.11
N GLY A 115 8.81 -10.79 8.43
CA GLY A 115 10.08 -11.42 8.05
C GLY A 115 10.73 -10.78 6.83
N ALA A 116 9.92 -10.20 5.95
CA ALA A 116 10.31 -9.54 4.71
C ALA A 116 9.66 -8.15 4.60
N LEU A 117 10.34 -7.25 3.92
CA LEU A 117 9.81 -5.91 3.61
C LEU A 117 10.41 -5.37 2.31
N VAL A 118 9.76 -4.36 1.75
CA VAL A 118 10.28 -3.60 0.61
C VAL A 118 10.62 -2.20 1.11
N VAL A 119 11.72 -1.65 0.64
CA VAL A 119 12.14 -0.27 0.93
C VAL A 119 12.10 0.56 -0.33
N ASN A 120 11.93 1.88 -0.20
CA ASN A 120 12.16 2.74 -1.35
C ASN A 120 13.64 3.15 -1.47
N GLU A 121 14.00 3.70 -2.62
CA GLU A 121 15.38 4.13 -2.90
C GLU A 121 15.89 5.22 -1.96
N VAL A 122 15.00 6.03 -1.34
CA VAL A 122 15.40 7.05 -0.37
C VAL A 122 15.94 6.39 0.89
N LEU A 123 15.18 5.43 1.45
CA LEU A 123 15.63 4.69 2.62
C LEU A 123 16.89 3.88 2.34
N ALA A 124 16.96 3.23 1.17
CA ALA A 124 18.10 2.45 0.77
C ALA A 124 19.38 3.30 0.71
N ARG A 125 19.30 4.53 0.15
CA ARG A 125 20.44 5.46 0.12
C ARG A 125 20.88 5.93 1.52
N GLN A 126 19.96 6.03 2.47
CA GLN A 126 20.29 6.46 3.84
C GLN A 126 21.09 5.40 4.61
N PHE A 127 20.80 4.12 4.40
CA PHE A 127 21.44 3.01 5.11
C PHE A 127 22.61 2.40 4.33
N TRP A 128 22.48 2.27 3.02
CA TRP A 128 23.43 1.53 2.18
C TRP A 128 23.80 2.33 0.92
N PRO A 129 24.42 3.53 1.06
CA PRO A 129 24.76 4.37 -0.09
C PRO A 129 25.69 3.61 -1.05
N GLY A 130 25.25 3.51 -2.32
CA GLY A 130 26.02 2.83 -3.37
C GLY A 130 26.02 1.29 -3.29
N GLN A 131 25.30 0.68 -2.35
CA GLN A 131 25.20 -0.78 -2.19
C GLN A 131 23.84 -1.30 -2.64
N ASP A 132 23.76 -2.60 -2.91
CA ASP A 132 22.50 -3.30 -3.11
C ASP A 132 21.79 -3.50 -1.77
N PRO A 133 20.53 -3.03 -1.62
CA PRO A 133 19.78 -3.24 -0.39
C PRO A 133 19.19 -4.64 -0.27
N ILE A 134 19.10 -5.43 -1.36
CA ILE A 134 18.46 -6.75 -1.34
C ILE A 134 19.25 -7.72 -0.46
N GLY A 135 18.54 -8.43 0.42
CA GLY A 135 19.13 -9.33 1.42
C GLY A 135 19.67 -8.62 2.67
N LYS A 136 19.77 -7.27 2.68
CA LYS A 136 20.08 -6.52 3.91
C LYS A 136 18.95 -6.67 4.91
N ARG A 137 19.26 -6.40 6.18
CA ARG A 137 18.27 -6.57 7.26
C ARG A 137 18.13 -5.28 8.05
N ILE A 138 16.89 -4.94 8.40
CA ILE A 138 16.57 -3.81 9.27
C ILE A 138 15.54 -4.21 10.33
N ALA A 139 15.59 -3.54 11.47
CA ALA A 139 14.62 -3.63 12.55
C ALA A 139 13.67 -2.44 12.47
N LEU A 140 12.37 -2.70 12.44
CA LEU A 140 11.34 -1.68 12.65
C LEU A 140 11.24 -1.34 14.14
N GLY A 141 10.75 -0.14 14.47
CA GLY A 141 10.57 0.29 15.86
C GLY A 141 9.70 -0.69 16.64
N GLY A 142 10.15 -1.08 17.82
CA GLY A 142 9.47 -2.05 18.68
C GLY A 142 9.57 -3.51 18.21
N ALA A 143 10.18 -3.80 17.06
CA ALA A 143 10.35 -5.18 16.59
C ALA A 143 11.35 -5.96 17.45
N LYS A 144 11.05 -7.24 17.66
CA LYS A 144 11.92 -8.19 18.39
C LYS A 144 12.98 -8.83 17.48
N SER A 145 12.82 -8.69 16.17
CA SER A 145 13.69 -9.26 15.15
C SER A 145 13.91 -8.30 14.00
N THR A 146 14.91 -8.55 13.18
CA THR A 146 15.12 -7.83 11.91
C THR A 146 14.32 -8.49 10.80
N SER A 147 13.89 -7.67 9.82
CA SER A 147 13.26 -8.13 8.58
C SER A 147 14.23 -8.01 7.41
N GLU A 148 14.11 -8.90 6.45
CA GLU A 148 14.93 -8.89 5.23
C GLU A 148 14.34 -7.95 4.19
N VAL A 149 15.18 -7.16 3.55
CA VAL A 149 14.80 -6.34 2.38
C VAL A 149 14.75 -7.24 1.16
N VAL A 150 13.54 -7.50 0.64
CA VAL A 150 13.30 -8.35 -0.54
C VAL A 150 13.06 -7.56 -1.82
N GLY A 151 12.82 -6.26 -1.71
CA GLY A 151 12.57 -5.39 -2.85
C GLY A 151 12.98 -3.95 -2.63
N LEU A 152 13.29 -3.28 -3.73
CA LEU A 152 13.61 -1.85 -3.82
C LEU A 152 12.61 -1.18 -4.74
N ALA A 153 11.77 -0.30 -4.19
CA ALA A 153 10.79 0.45 -4.94
C ALA A 153 11.32 1.84 -5.35
N LYS A 154 10.87 2.33 -6.51
CA LYS A 154 11.05 3.73 -6.91
C LYS A 154 10.38 4.64 -5.88
N ALA A 155 11.01 5.76 -5.54
CA ALA A 155 10.42 6.75 -4.66
C ALA A 155 9.24 7.46 -5.36
N GLY A 156 8.17 7.70 -4.62
CA GLY A 156 7.00 8.44 -5.05
C GLY A 156 6.74 9.66 -4.17
N LYS A 157 5.59 10.28 -4.36
CA LYS A 157 5.05 11.35 -3.52
C LYS A 157 4.00 10.74 -2.59
N TYR A 158 4.18 10.91 -1.29
CA TYR A 158 3.36 10.19 -0.29
C TYR A 158 2.46 11.09 0.53
N ARG A 159 2.79 12.39 0.70
CA ARG A 159 2.01 13.36 1.46
C ARG A 159 1.52 14.53 0.61
N THR A 160 2.40 15.11 -0.19
CA THR A 160 2.07 16.20 -1.12
C THR A 160 2.87 16.09 -2.41
N LEU A 161 2.33 16.59 -3.50
CA LEU A 161 3.03 16.58 -4.79
C LEU A 161 4.32 17.43 -4.79
N GLY A 162 4.41 18.41 -3.90
CA GLY A 162 5.58 19.32 -3.79
C GLY A 162 6.66 18.85 -2.82
N GLU A 163 6.46 17.72 -2.12
CA GLU A 163 7.41 17.26 -1.10
C GLU A 163 8.74 16.77 -1.67
N GLU A 164 9.78 16.83 -0.84
CA GLU A 164 11.00 16.06 -1.08
C GLU A 164 10.73 14.55 -0.91
N PRO A 165 11.42 13.69 -1.68
CA PRO A 165 11.24 12.26 -1.56
C PRO A 165 11.51 11.75 -0.14
N MET A 166 10.57 10.99 0.41
CA MET A 166 10.61 10.50 1.78
C MET A 166 11.06 9.05 1.85
N ALA A 167 11.69 8.68 2.99
CA ALA A 167 12.03 7.30 3.28
C ALA A 167 10.76 6.50 3.62
N VAL A 168 10.57 5.37 2.96
CA VAL A 168 9.37 4.52 3.11
C VAL A 168 9.76 3.06 3.22
N VAL A 169 9.05 2.37 4.12
CA VAL A 169 9.00 0.91 4.24
C VAL A 169 7.62 0.42 3.87
N TYR A 170 7.55 -0.62 3.07
CA TYR A 170 6.34 -1.38 2.80
C TYR A 170 6.43 -2.74 3.48
N ARG A 171 5.40 -3.09 4.23
CA ARG A 171 5.31 -4.37 4.97
C ARG A 171 3.92 -4.97 4.89
N GLY A 172 3.78 -6.22 5.26
CA GLY A 172 2.48 -6.87 5.44
C GLY A 172 1.74 -6.44 6.72
N GLN A 173 0.83 -7.26 7.17
CA GLN A 173 0.01 -7.08 8.38
C GLN A 173 -1.03 -5.96 8.25
N LEU A 174 -1.89 -6.09 7.26
CA LEU A 174 -3.01 -5.16 7.05
C LEU A 174 -3.96 -5.14 8.25
N PRO A 175 -4.46 -3.96 8.64
CA PRO A 175 -5.49 -3.83 9.66
C PRO A 175 -6.85 -4.37 9.14
N PRO A 176 -7.87 -4.47 10.01
CA PRO A 176 -9.24 -4.82 9.56
C PRO A 176 -9.80 -3.83 8.54
N SER A 177 -9.66 -2.53 8.76
CA SER A 177 -10.01 -1.51 7.77
C SER A 177 -8.95 -1.44 6.67
N ARG A 178 -9.38 -1.48 5.40
CA ARG A 178 -8.47 -1.54 4.24
C ARG A 178 -9.02 -0.72 3.09
N THR A 179 -8.10 -0.19 2.31
CA THR A 179 -8.41 0.38 1.00
C THR A 179 -8.14 -0.68 -0.08
N LEU A 180 -9.16 -1.02 -0.83
CA LEU A 180 -9.07 -1.81 -2.05
C LEU A 180 -8.55 -0.92 -3.16
N VAL A 181 -7.50 -1.36 -3.85
CA VAL A 181 -6.88 -0.68 -4.99
C VAL A 181 -7.04 -1.59 -6.20
N ILE A 182 -7.62 -1.08 -7.27
CA ILE A 182 -7.95 -1.87 -8.47
C ILE A 182 -7.40 -1.17 -9.70
N ARG A 183 -6.49 -1.83 -10.40
CA ARG A 183 -5.99 -1.37 -11.70
C ARG A 183 -6.84 -1.95 -12.81
N THR A 184 -7.15 -1.13 -13.79
CA THR A 184 -7.84 -1.53 -15.02
C THR A 184 -7.02 -1.21 -16.27
N SER A 185 -7.32 -1.90 -17.36
CA SER A 185 -6.81 -1.56 -18.70
C SER A 185 -7.62 -0.45 -19.38
N GLY A 186 -8.73 -0.02 -18.79
CA GLY A 186 -9.67 0.98 -19.33
C GLY A 186 -9.91 2.16 -18.39
N ASP A 187 -11.06 2.78 -18.49
CA ASP A 187 -11.50 3.86 -17.60
C ASP A 187 -11.90 3.28 -16.24
N ALA A 188 -11.19 3.70 -15.19
CA ALA A 188 -11.42 3.24 -13.83
C ALA A 188 -12.83 3.59 -13.30
N ARG A 189 -13.48 4.64 -13.81
CA ARG A 189 -14.85 5.01 -13.43
C ARG A 189 -15.85 3.91 -13.74
N LEU A 190 -15.61 3.14 -14.79
CA LEU A 190 -16.49 2.03 -15.20
C LEU A 190 -16.46 0.86 -14.20
N LEU A 191 -15.48 0.80 -13.31
CA LEU A 191 -15.38 -0.22 -12.28
C LEU A 191 -16.14 0.14 -10.98
N LEU A 192 -16.48 1.41 -10.75
CA LEU A 192 -17.03 1.84 -9.47
C LEU A 192 -18.34 1.09 -9.12
N GLU A 193 -19.30 1.06 -10.04
CA GLU A 193 -20.57 0.33 -9.80
C GLU A 193 -20.41 -1.21 -9.79
N PRO A 194 -19.65 -1.84 -10.69
CA PRO A 194 -19.33 -3.26 -10.55
C PRO A 194 -18.69 -3.62 -9.19
N VAL A 195 -17.70 -2.85 -8.73
CA VAL A 195 -17.06 -3.09 -7.43
C VAL A 195 -18.04 -2.96 -6.26
N ARG A 196 -18.90 -1.93 -6.28
CA ARG A 196 -19.95 -1.76 -5.25
C ARG A 196 -20.85 -2.99 -5.18
N ARG A 197 -21.26 -3.52 -6.33
CA ARG A 197 -22.08 -4.73 -6.40
C ARG A 197 -21.37 -5.95 -5.84
N GLU A 198 -20.09 -6.12 -6.18
CA GLU A 198 -19.33 -7.26 -5.65
C GLU A 198 -19.17 -7.20 -4.14
N VAL A 199 -18.94 -6.02 -3.56
CA VAL A 199 -18.93 -5.83 -2.10
C VAL A 199 -20.26 -6.27 -1.48
N GLN A 200 -21.39 -5.82 -2.04
CA GLN A 200 -22.73 -6.15 -1.54
C GLN A 200 -23.09 -7.63 -1.75
N VAL A 201 -22.56 -8.26 -2.79
CA VAL A 201 -22.79 -9.71 -3.01
C VAL A 201 -22.03 -10.54 -1.98
N VAL A 202 -20.82 -10.13 -1.61
CA VAL A 202 -20.06 -10.83 -0.57
C VAL A 202 -20.67 -10.60 0.81
N ASP A 203 -21.02 -9.35 1.11
CA ASP A 203 -21.67 -9.02 2.38
C ASP A 203 -22.56 -7.76 2.23
N PRO A 204 -23.91 -7.91 2.27
CA PRO A 204 -24.83 -6.78 2.15
C PRO A 204 -24.70 -5.72 3.25
N MET A 205 -24.11 -6.06 4.39
CA MET A 205 -23.88 -5.14 5.51
C MET A 205 -22.63 -4.29 5.33
N MET A 206 -21.73 -4.70 4.42
CA MET A 206 -20.49 -3.97 4.15
C MET A 206 -20.77 -2.80 3.21
N ALA A 207 -20.37 -1.60 3.63
CA ALA A 207 -20.35 -0.43 2.76
C ALA A 207 -18.97 -0.23 2.16
N ALA A 208 -18.92 0.01 0.85
CA ALA A 208 -17.75 0.56 0.20
C ALA A 208 -17.85 2.10 0.29
N THR A 209 -17.05 2.71 1.13
CA THR A 209 -16.93 4.16 1.22
C THR A 209 -15.79 4.65 0.33
N ASP A 210 -15.73 5.95 0.05
CA ASP A 210 -14.70 6.56 -0.79
C ASP A 210 -14.44 5.78 -2.08
N LEU A 211 -15.54 5.31 -2.71
CA LEU A 211 -15.48 4.57 -3.97
C LEU A 211 -15.33 5.57 -5.11
N GLU A 212 -14.11 5.78 -5.56
CA GLU A 212 -13.73 6.81 -6.52
C GLU A 212 -12.49 6.39 -7.35
N THR A 213 -12.10 7.20 -8.30
CA THR A 213 -10.81 7.01 -8.96
C THR A 213 -9.68 7.64 -8.15
N ILE A 214 -8.45 7.13 -8.29
CA ILE A 214 -7.30 7.73 -7.59
C ILE A 214 -7.06 9.18 -8.04
N GLY A 215 -7.43 9.53 -9.27
CA GLY A 215 -7.36 10.91 -9.74
C GLY A 215 -8.33 11.85 -9.02
N GLU A 216 -9.55 11.40 -8.70
CA GLU A 216 -10.53 12.13 -7.89
C GLU A 216 -10.06 12.26 -6.44
N TYR A 217 -9.59 11.18 -5.85
CA TYR A 217 -8.96 11.16 -4.53
C TYR A 217 -7.82 12.19 -4.39
N MET A 218 -6.94 12.26 -5.39
CA MET A 218 -5.82 13.21 -5.38
C MET A 218 -6.24 14.67 -5.60
N ALA A 219 -7.40 14.91 -6.20
CA ALA A 219 -7.87 16.28 -6.46
C ALA A 219 -8.33 17.00 -5.17
N LEU A 220 -8.78 16.26 -4.16
CA LEU A 220 -9.28 16.82 -2.88
C LEU A 220 -8.20 17.60 -2.08
N PRO A 221 -6.96 17.13 -1.94
CA PRO A 221 -5.92 17.86 -1.23
C PRO A 221 -5.37 19.10 -1.95
N LEU A 222 -5.68 19.29 -3.23
CA LEU A 222 -5.14 20.38 -4.05
C LEU A 222 -5.91 21.69 -3.94
N PHE A 223 -7.07 21.69 -3.27
CA PHE A 223 -7.88 22.88 -3.01
C PHE A 223 -8.01 23.12 -1.51
N PRO A 224 -7.06 23.87 -0.90
CA PRO A 224 -7.30 24.38 0.45
C PRO A 224 -8.52 25.33 0.41
N ALA A 225 -9.46 25.12 1.34
CA ALA A 225 -10.63 26.00 1.53
C ALA A 225 -10.22 27.39 1.96
#